data_01779e58ff5b886aac9a7927cf7d4ec1
#
_entry.id   01779e58ff5b886aac9a7927cf7d4ec1
#
_cell.length_a   1.000
_cell.length_b   1.000
_cell.length_c   1.000
_cell.angle_alpha   90.00
_cell.angle_beta   90.00
_cell.angle_gamma   90.00
#
_symmetry.space_group_name_H-M   'P 1'
#
loop_
_entity.id
_entity.type
_entity.pdbx_description
1 polymer ?
#
loop_
_entity_poly.entity_id
_entity_poly.type
_entity_poly.pdbx_seq_one_letter_code
_entity_poly.pdbx_strand_id
1 'polypeptide(L)'
;MSTTDETQQMCDQFRSDFAKLRDEIGKVIVGNDEIIRGTLICLIGGGHVLLEGVPGLGKTMLVRTMADALHLKFSRVQFTPDLMPADLLGTNVVLETPDKQKKFEFQQGPIFTNVLLADEINRATPKTQSALLEAMQEHTVTIAGHTYKLPEPFFVLATQNPLEMEGTYPLPEAQLDRFFSKLIVRFPDLPELEKILDRTTEAKSPRAEPVLAGERILAMSQLTRQIPIADDVRRYGISLVLATIPITMRPPM
;
A
#
# COMPACT_ATOMS: atom_id res chain seq x y z
N MET A 1 0.46 -1.46 38.15
CA MET A 1 -0.34 -2.20 37.17
C MET A 1 0.49 -3.39 36.71
N SER A 2 -0.10 -4.57 36.57
CA SER A 2 0.63 -5.75 36.10
C SER A 2 0.95 -5.56 34.59
N THR A 3 2.11 -6.03 34.14
CA THR A 3 2.52 -6.03 32.71
C THR A 3 1.45 -6.65 31.81
N THR A 4 0.65 -7.56 32.35
CA THR A 4 -0.47 -8.21 31.65
C THR A 4 -1.64 -7.24 31.40
N ASP A 5 -1.94 -6.35 32.38
CA ASP A 5 -3.03 -5.38 32.23
C ASP A 5 -2.69 -4.30 31.19
N GLU A 6 -1.43 -3.89 31.14
CA GLU A 6 -0.96 -2.92 30.13
C GLU A 6 -1.03 -3.50 28.72
N THR A 7 -0.59 -4.75 28.55
CA THR A 7 -0.66 -5.43 27.25
C THR A 7 -2.11 -5.62 26.78
N GLN A 8 -3.01 -5.99 27.71
CA GLN A 8 -4.43 -6.13 27.38
C GLN A 8 -5.04 -4.79 26.94
N GLN A 9 -4.73 -3.70 27.64
CA GLN A 9 -5.18 -2.36 27.25
C GLN A 9 -4.67 -1.96 25.86
N MET A 10 -3.41 -2.25 25.54
CA MET A 10 -2.84 -1.98 24.22
C MET A 10 -3.57 -2.77 23.12
N CYS A 11 -3.92 -4.03 23.38
CA CYS A 11 -4.68 -4.86 22.44
C CYS A 11 -6.11 -4.34 22.24
N ASP A 12 -6.77 -3.92 23.31
CA ASP A 12 -8.13 -3.39 23.22
C ASP A 12 -8.16 -2.03 22.51
N GLN A 13 -7.17 -1.19 22.76
CA GLN A 13 -7.00 0.06 22.01
C GLN A 13 -6.72 -0.19 20.52
N PHE A 14 -5.88 -1.19 20.19
CA PHE A 14 -5.62 -1.60 18.81
C PHE A 14 -6.92 -2.00 18.11
N ARG A 15 -7.74 -2.84 18.74
CA ARG A 15 -9.03 -3.28 18.17
C ARG A 15 -9.97 -2.10 17.93
N SER A 16 -10.04 -1.18 18.90
CA SER A 16 -10.85 0.04 18.79
C SER A 16 -10.37 0.93 17.63
N ASP A 17 -9.06 1.15 17.51
CA ASP A 17 -8.49 1.98 16.46
C ASP A 17 -8.66 1.37 15.08
N PHE A 18 -8.48 0.05 14.95
CA PHE A 18 -8.75 -0.68 13.71
C PHE A 18 -10.21 -0.57 13.29
N ALA A 19 -11.14 -0.75 14.22
CA ALA A 19 -12.57 -0.64 13.95
C ALA A 19 -12.94 0.78 13.51
N LYS A 20 -12.48 1.81 14.23
CA LYS A 20 -12.71 3.22 13.88
C LYS A 20 -12.22 3.53 12.47
N LEU A 21 -11.01 3.10 12.13
CA LEU A 21 -10.42 3.35 10.81
C LEU A 21 -11.21 2.66 9.70
N ARG A 22 -11.56 1.38 9.90
CA ARG A 22 -12.38 0.61 8.95
C ARG A 22 -13.75 1.29 8.75
N ASP A 23 -14.41 1.65 9.83
CA ASP A 23 -15.76 2.23 9.80
C ASP A 23 -15.73 3.63 9.14
N GLU A 24 -14.67 4.41 9.35
CA GLU A 24 -14.49 5.71 8.69
C GLU A 24 -14.34 5.56 7.17
N ILE A 25 -13.48 4.61 6.74
CA ILE A 25 -13.32 4.30 5.31
C ILE A 25 -14.64 3.80 4.72
N GLY A 26 -15.40 2.97 5.44
CA GLY A 26 -16.70 2.43 5.04
C GLY A 26 -17.80 3.50 4.85
N LYS A 27 -17.66 4.70 5.43
CA LYS A 27 -18.56 5.82 5.15
C LYS A 27 -18.47 6.27 3.69
N VAL A 28 -17.29 6.19 3.09
CA VAL A 28 -17.03 6.64 1.72
C VAL A 28 -17.09 5.48 0.73
N ILE A 29 -16.43 4.39 1.06
CA ILE A 29 -16.34 3.20 0.20
C ILE A 29 -17.55 2.30 0.48
N VAL A 30 -18.25 1.94 -0.57
CA VAL A 30 -19.39 1.00 -0.51
C VAL A 30 -18.91 -0.38 -0.92
N GLY A 31 -19.28 -1.39 -0.13
CA GLY A 31 -18.85 -2.75 -0.38
C GLY A 31 -17.34 -2.93 -0.17
N ASN A 32 -16.81 -4.04 -0.70
CA ASN A 32 -15.38 -4.30 -0.62
C ASN A 32 -14.80 -4.34 0.81
N ASP A 33 -15.58 -4.72 1.83
CA ASP A 33 -15.12 -4.80 3.22
C ASP A 33 -13.88 -5.68 3.38
N GLU A 34 -13.79 -6.77 2.60
CA GLU A 34 -12.60 -7.64 2.57
C GLU A 34 -11.36 -6.90 2.04
N ILE A 35 -11.54 -6.03 1.03
CA ILE A 35 -10.45 -5.24 0.44
C ILE A 35 -10.00 -4.17 1.44
N ILE A 36 -10.93 -3.47 2.09
CA ILE A 36 -10.61 -2.49 3.14
C ILE A 36 -9.83 -3.18 4.26
N ARG A 37 -10.36 -4.28 4.78
CA ARG A 37 -9.73 -5.05 5.86
C ARG A 37 -8.35 -5.57 5.45
N GLY A 38 -8.24 -6.20 4.27
CA GLY A 38 -6.97 -6.72 3.75
C GLY A 38 -5.91 -5.62 3.58
N THR A 39 -6.31 -4.47 3.05
CA THR A 39 -5.43 -3.30 2.88
C THR A 39 -4.93 -2.77 4.23
N LEU A 40 -5.82 -2.64 5.23
CA LEU A 40 -5.45 -2.23 6.58
C LEU A 40 -4.53 -3.23 7.29
N ILE A 41 -4.77 -4.53 7.11
CA ILE A 41 -3.88 -5.58 7.64
C ILE A 41 -2.49 -5.45 7.04
N CYS A 42 -2.39 -5.24 5.72
CA CYS A 42 -1.09 -5.06 5.06
C CYS A 42 -0.37 -3.80 5.53
N LEU A 43 -1.08 -2.67 5.65
CA LEU A 43 -0.53 -1.42 6.17
C LEU A 43 0.04 -1.58 7.58
N ILE A 44 -0.73 -2.18 8.48
CA ILE A 44 -0.31 -2.42 9.88
C ILE A 44 0.79 -3.49 9.95
N GLY A 45 0.75 -4.49 9.05
CA GLY A 45 1.80 -5.50 8.92
C GLY A 45 3.13 -4.96 8.39
N GLY A 46 3.16 -3.71 7.93
CA GLY A 46 4.35 -3.09 7.33
C GLY A 46 4.65 -3.61 5.93
N GLY A 47 3.64 -4.13 5.23
CA GLY A 47 3.76 -4.62 3.86
C GLY A 47 3.00 -3.75 2.86
N HIS A 48 3.07 -4.12 1.59
CA HIS A 48 2.43 -3.44 0.46
C HIS A 48 1.33 -4.30 -0.16
N VAL A 49 0.43 -3.71 -0.95
CA VAL A 49 -0.71 -4.40 -1.53
C VAL A 49 -0.71 -4.30 -3.05
N LEU A 50 -1.02 -5.41 -3.71
CA LEU A 50 -1.36 -5.45 -5.12
C LEU A 50 -2.88 -5.64 -5.26
N LEU A 51 -3.57 -4.66 -5.83
CA LEU A 51 -4.99 -4.75 -6.17
C LEU A 51 -5.16 -5.20 -7.62
N GLU A 52 -5.82 -6.32 -7.82
CA GLU A 52 -6.19 -6.78 -9.14
C GLU A 52 -7.67 -6.56 -9.38
N GLY A 53 -8.03 -5.96 -10.49
CA GLY A 53 -9.42 -5.71 -10.85
C GLY A 53 -9.55 -4.76 -12.04
N VAL A 54 -10.71 -4.80 -12.67
CA VAL A 54 -11.02 -3.96 -13.82
C VAL A 54 -10.99 -2.45 -13.48
N PRO A 55 -10.77 -1.57 -14.45
CA PRO A 55 -10.87 -0.12 -14.25
C PRO A 55 -12.25 0.30 -13.74
N GLY A 56 -12.32 1.44 -13.06
CA GLY A 56 -13.59 2.02 -12.62
C GLY A 56 -14.16 1.50 -11.30
N LEU A 57 -13.54 0.53 -10.64
CA LEU A 57 -14.02 -0.05 -9.37
C LEU A 57 -13.61 0.73 -8.11
N GLY A 58 -13.36 2.03 -8.21
CA GLY A 58 -13.12 2.88 -7.04
C GLY A 58 -11.77 2.69 -6.34
N LYS A 59 -10.80 1.98 -6.94
CA LYS A 59 -9.46 1.74 -6.35
C LYS A 59 -8.77 3.03 -5.90
N THR A 60 -8.77 4.06 -6.73
CA THR A 60 -8.19 5.37 -6.39
C THR A 60 -8.91 6.04 -5.22
N MET A 61 -10.25 5.93 -5.18
CA MET A 61 -11.05 6.46 -4.08
C MET A 61 -10.72 5.76 -2.76
N LEU A 62 -10.60 4.44 -2.75
CA LEU A 62 -10.21 3.67 -1.57
C LEU A 62 -8.88 4.16 -0.99
N VAL A 63 -7.83 4.27 -1.82
CA VAL A 63 -6.50 4.65 -1.36
C VAL A 63 -6.47 6.07 -0.83
N ARG A 64 -7.14 6.99 -1.52
CA ARG A 64 -7.25 8.38 -1.08
C ARG A 64 -8.03 8.49 0.23
N THR A 65 -9.16 7.82 0.34
CA THR A 65 -9.97 7.79 1.56
C THR A 65 -9.19 7.25 2.76
N MET A 66 -8.39 6.21 2.54
CA MET A 66 -7.51 5.67 3.58
C MET A 66 -6.43 6.67 4.01
N ALA A 67 -5.80 7.36 3.06
CA ALA A 67 -4.80 8.39 3.37
C ALA A 67 -5.40 9.57 4.12
N ASP A 68 -6.61 10.01 3.73
CA ASP A 68 -7.35 11.08 4.39
C ASP A 68 -7.71 10.67 5.84
N ALA A 69 -8.23 9.45 6.07
CA ALA A 69 -8.57 8.93 7.39
C ALA A 69 -7.36 8.80 8.33
N LEU A 70 -6.16 8.65 7.78
CA LEU A 70 -4.89 8.52 8.49
C LEU A 70 -4.10 9.84 8.56
N HIS A 71 -4.62 10.91 7.99
CA HIS A 71 -3.90 12.19 7.86
C HIS A 71 -2.50 12.03 7.24
N LEU A 72 -2.39 11.19 6.20
CA LEU A 72 -1.15 10.86 5.52
C LEU A 72 -1.08 11.56 4.16
N LYS A 73 0.14 11.92 3.76
CA LYS A 73 0.40 12.44 2.41
C LYS A 73 0.13 11.35 1.39
N PHE A 74 -0.68 11.67 0.38
CA PHE A 74 -1.05 10.79 -0.72
C PHE A 74 -0.47 11.27 -2.04
N SER A 75 0.05 10.33 -2.84
CA SER A 75 0.40 10.57 -4.24
C SER A 75 -0.14 9.45 -5.12
N ARG A 76 -0.48 9.78 -6.36
CA ARG A 76 -0.86 8.83 -7.40
C ARG A 76 0.09 8.96 -8.57
N VAL A 77 0.57 7.84 -9.07
CA VAL A 77 1.35 7.72 -10.29
C VAL A 77 0.65 6.74 -11.22
N GLN A 78 0.29 7.21 -12.41
CA GLN A 78 -0.18 6.35 -13.48
C GLN A 78 1.02 5.74 -14.19
N PHE A 79 1.14 4.43 -14.20
CA PHE A 79 2.21 3.74 -14.89
C PHE A 79 1.88 3.64 -16.38
N THR A 80 2.79 4.10 -17.21
CA THR A 80 2.69 4.12 -18.66
C THR A 80 3.98 3.59 -19.28
N PRO A 81 3.99 3.13 -20.54
CA PRO A 81 5.20 2.59 -21.16
C PRO A 81 6.38 3.57 -21.25
N ASP A 82 6.10 4.85 -21.27
CA ASP A 82 7.06 5.95 -21.34
C ASP A 82 7.51 6.47 -19.97
N LEU A 83 6.86 6.03 -18.86
CA LEU A 83 7.25 6.44 -17.52
C LEU A 83 8.67 5.96 -17.19
N MET A 84 9.54 6.91 -16.85
CA MET A 84 10.92 6.64 -16.48
C MET A 84 11.09 6.52 -14.95
N PRO A 85 12.10 5.78 -14.46
CA PRO A 85 12.41 5.77 -13.02
C PRO A 85 12.60 7.16 -12.41
N ALA A 86 13.19 8.11 -13.16
CA ALA A 86 13.40 9.48 -12.69
C ALA A 86 12.09 10.24 -12.45
N ASP A 87 11.03 9.93 -13.20
CA ASP A 87 9.71 10.55 -13.01
C ASP A 87 9.06 10.10 -11.69
N LEU A 88 9.37 8.89 -11.25
CA LEU A 88 8.90 8.31 -10.01
C LEU A 88 9.76 8.73 -8.81
N LEU A 89 11.08 8.59 -8.95
CA LEU A 89 12.04 8.76 -7.85
C LEU A 89 12.45 10.22 -7.66
N GLY A 90 12.42 11.02 -8.73
CA GLY A 90 12.96 12.36 -8.78
C GLY A 90 14.30 12.40 -9.48
N THR A 91 14.81 13.60 -9.68
CA THR A 91 16.03 13.88 -10.44
C THR A 91 16.78 15.09 -9.89
N ASN A 92 18.08 15.17 -10.20
CA ASN A 92 18.84 16.37 -9.94
C ASN A 92 18.60 17.39 -11.05
N VAL A 93 18.14 18.57 -10.67
CA VAL A 93 17.97 19.72 -11.56
C VAL A 93 19.11 20.71 -11.37
N VAL A 94 19.49 21.40 -12.44
CA VAL A 94 20.47 22.49 -12.37
C VAL A 94 19.71 23.78 -12.16
N LEU A 95 19.89 24.39 -11.00
CA LEU A 95 19.38 25.74 -10.71
C LEU A 95 20.48 26.77 -10.90
N GLU A 96 20.15 27.88 -11.55
CA GLU A 96 21.03 29.02 -11.62
C GLU A 96 20.72 29.97 -10.44
N THR A 97 21.72 30.17 -9.59
CA THR A 97 21.61 31.10 -8.47
C THR A 97 21.66 32.56 -8.98
N PRO A 98 21.19 33.55 -8.19
CA PRO A 98 21.29 34.97 -8.55
C PRO A 98 22.70 35.42 -8.95
N ASP A 99 23.73 34.77 -8.43
CA ASP A 99 25.15 35.02 -8.74
C ASP A 99 25.64 34.28 -10.00
N LYS A 100 24.70 33.74 -10.83
CA LYS A 100 25.00 32.98 -12.06
C LYS A 100 25.84 31.71 -11.83
N GLN A 101 25.86 31.16 -10.60
CA GLN A 101 26.47 29.88 -10.34
C GLN A 101 25.44 28.78 -10.56
N LYS A 102 25.88 27.64 -11.12
CA LYS A 102 25.05 26.44 -11.30
C LYS A 102 25.12 25.58 -10.06
N LYS A 103 23.96 25.33 -9.42
CA LYS A 103 23.83 24.43 -8.29
C LYS A 103 22.95 23.24 -8.71
N PHE A 104 23.41 22.03 -8.38
CA PHE A 104 22.55 20.84 -8.48
C PHE A 104 21.66 20.76 -7.25
N GLU A 105 20.37 20.61 -7.48
CA GLU A 105 19.39 20.42 -6.41
C GLU A 105 18.51 19.20 -6.72
N PHE A 106 18.32 18.35 -5.73
CA PHE A 106 17.48 17.19 -5.88
C PHE A 106 16.01 17.58 -5.80
N GLN A 107 15.29 17.37 -6.89
CA GLN A 107 13.84 17.50 -6.94
C GLN A 107 13.22 16.12 -6.66
N GLN A 108 12.53 16.02 -5.52
CA GLN A 108 11.85 14.78 -5.10
C GLN A 108 10.72 14.40 -6.07
N GLY A 109 10.68 13.13 -6.45
CA GLY A 109 9.58 12.56 -7.21
C GLY A 109 8.35 12.23 -6.35
N PRO A 110 7.25 11.77 -6.97
CA PRO A 110 6.00 11.46 -6.29
C PRO A 110 6.10 10.31 -5.28
N ILE A 111 7.17 9.52 -5.31
CA ILE A 111 7.41 8.43 -4.34
C ILE A 111 7.65 8.96 -2.91
N PHE A 112 8.06 10.24 -2.75
CA PHE A 112 8.27 10.86 -1.45
C PHE A 112 6.93 11.26 -0.81
N THR A 113 6.18 10.24 -0.46
CA THR A 113 4.84 10.29 0.12
C THR A 113 4.66 9.16 1.14
N ASN A 114 3.63 9.23 1.98
CA ASN A 114 3.31 8.14 2.91
C ASN A 114 2.50 7.04 2.22
N VAL A 115 1.54 7.42 1.38
CA VAL A 115 0.66 6.50 0.67
C VAL A 115 0.79 6.75 -0.82
N LEU A 116 1.33 5.78 -1.55
CA LEU A 116 1.50 5.83 -3.00
C LEU A 116 0.52 4.87 -3.68
N LEU A 117 -0.30 5.40 -4.57
CA LEU A 117 -1.04 4.60 -5.53
C LEU A 117 -0.21 4.48 -6.82
N ALA A 118 0.32 3.29 -7.07
CA ALA A 118 0.97 2.92 -8.32
C ALA A 118 -0.07 2.29 -9.25
N ASP A 119 -0.71 3.11 -10.08
CA ASP A 119 -1.85 2.68 -10.89
C ASP A 119 -1.37 2.03 -12.20
N GLU A 120 -1.88 0.82 -12.50
CA GLU A 120 -1.54 0.00 -13.67
C GLU A 120 -0.03 -0.31 -13.78
N ILE A 121 0.56 -0.80 -12.70
CA ILE A 121 2.02 -1.06 -12.60
C ILE A 121 2.56 -1.91 -13.77
N ASN A 122 1.74 -2.83 -14.29
CA ASN A 122 2.10 -3.72 -15.39
C ASN A 122 2.23 -3.01 -16.76
N ARG A 123 1.88 -1.73 -16.88
CA ARG A 123 2.04 -0.95 -18.13
C ARG A 123 3.43 -0.32 -18.27
N ALA A 124 4.12 -0.08 -17.18
CA ALA A 124 5.47 0.49 -17.26
C ALA A 124 6.53 -0.58 -17.53
N THR A 125 7.66 -0.13 -18.07
CA THR A 125 8.80 -1.00 -18.35
C THR A 125 9.34 -1.70 -17.08
N PRO A 126 9.97 -2.88 -17.20
CA PRO A 126 10.57 -3.59 -16.06
C PRO A 126 11.55 -2.75 -15.25
N LYS A 127 12.23 -1.79 -15.89
CA LYS A 127 13.16 -0.88 -15.23
C LYS A 127 12.45 0.04 -14.23
N THR A 128 11.31 0.59 -14.63
CA THR A 128 10.49 1.48 -13.77
C THR A 128 9.79 0.68 -12.66
N GLN A 129 9.28 -0.51 -12.99
CA GLN A 129 8.74 -1.43 -11.99
C GLN A 129 9.78 -1.77 -10.91
N SER A 130 11.01 -2.15 -11.33
CA SER A 130 12.08 -2.50 -10.41
C SER A 130 12.46 -1.34 -9.48
N ALA A 131 12.46 -0.09 -9.98
CA ALA A 131 12.74 1.08 -9.16
C ALA A 131 11.70 1.28 -8.05
N LEU A 132 10.40 1.06 -8.33
CA LEU A 132 9.38 1.08 -7.29
C LEU A 132 9.57 -0.05 -6.29
N LEU A 133 9.76 -1.27 -6.78
CA LEU A 133 9.87 -2.48 -5.95
C LEU A 133 11.12 -2.45 -5.04
N GLU A 134 12.21 -1.84 -5.50
CA GLU A 134 13.39 -1.60 -4.67
C GLU A 134 13.07 -0.60 -3.55
N ALA A 135 12.44 0.52 -3.87
CA ALA A 135 12.04 1.52 -2.88
C ALA A 135 11.04 0.97 -1.84
N MET A 136 10.15 0.05 -2.25
CA MET A 136 9.24 -0.64 -1.33
C MET A 136 9.99 -1.52 -0.33
N GLN A 137 11.04 -2.18 -0.75
CA GLN A 137 11.84 -3.09 0.08
C GLN A 137 12.79 -2.34 1.01
N GLU A 138 13.51 -1.35 0.46
CA GLU A 138 14.60 -0.67 1.17
C GLU A 138 14.12 0.55 1.97
N HIS A 139 12.90 1.05 1.73
CA HIS A 139 12.37 2.31 2.29
C HIS A 139 13.27 3.52 2.03
N THR A 140 14.11 3.42 1.01
CA THR A 140 15.05 4.45 0.57
C THR A 140 15.12 4.52 -0.94
N VAL A 141 15.61 5.66 -1.44
CA VAL A 141 15.87 5.90 -2.85
C VAL A 141 17.29 6.42 -3.01
N THR A 142 18.07 5.82 -3.91
CA THR A 142 19.45 6.25 -4.19
C THR A 142 19.53 6.95 -5.54
N ILE A 143 19.91 8.24 -5.55
CA ILE A 143 20.01 9.07 -6.75
C ILE A 143 21.37 9.76 -6.76
N ALA A 144 22.11 9.60 -7.85
CA ALA A 144 23.45 10.18 -8.04
C ALA A 144 24.40 9.90 -6.84
N GLY A 145 24.33 8.72 -6.26
CA GLY A 145 25.17 8.29 -5.13
C GLY A 145 24.70 8.78 -3.75
N HIS A 146 23.59 9.52 -3.67
CA HIS A 146 22.99 9.94 -2.41
C HIS A 146 21.75 9.11 -2.10
N THR A 147 21.64 8.60 -0.86
CA THR A 147 20.50 7.83 -0.38
C THR A 147 19.56 8.72 0.42
N TYR A 148 18.30 8.72 0.04
CA TYR A 148 17.21 9.49 0.66
C TYR A 148 16.21 8.52 1.30
N LYS A 149 15.84 8.77 2.55
CA LYS A 149 14.79 7.99 3.24
C LYS A 149 13.42 8.42 2.79
N LEU A 150 12.52 7.45 2.63
CA LEU A 150 11.11 7.73 2.39
C LEU A 150 10.38 8.08 3.70
N PRO A 151 9.29 8.86 3.64
CA PRO A 151 8.48 9.15 4.82
C PRO A 151 7.88 7.88 5.42
N GLU A 152 7.79 7.79 6.74
CA GLU A 152 7.15 6.66 7.44
C GLU A 152 5.80 7.09 8.06
N PRO A 153 4.79 6.20 8.05
CA PRO A 153 4.77 4.92 7.34
C PRO A 153 4.81 5.12 5.82
N PHE A 154 5.53 4.23 5.10
CA PHE A 154 5.53 4.19 3.64
C PHE A 154 4.72 2.99 3.15
N PHE A 155 3.66 3.25 2.42
CA PHE A 155 2.73 2.24 1.96
C PHE A 155 2.43 2.40 0.47
N VAL A 156 2.66 1.33 -0.29
CA VAL A 156 2.35 1.28 -1.72
C VAL A 156 1.15 0.39 -1.95
N LEU A 157 0.20 0.91 -2.68
CA LEU A 157 -0.93 0.21 -3.24
C LEU A 157 -0.76 0.22 -4.75
N ALA A 158 -0.31 -0.91 -5.30
CA ALA A 158 -0.20 -1.07 -6.74
C ALA A 158 -1.48 -1.64 -7.31
N THR A 159 -1.85 -1.25 -8.53
CA THR A 159 -2.98 -1.86 -9.25
C THR A 159 -2.50 -2.54 -10.51
N GLN A 160 -3.17 -3.60 -10.90
CA GLN A 160 -3.05 -4.17 -12.23
C GLN A 160 -4.42 -4.53 -12.80
N ASN A 161 -4.55 -4.38 -14.12
CA ASN A 161 -5.73 -4.80 -14.86
C ASN A 161 -5.44 -6.17 -15.49
N PRO A 162 -6.16 -7.23 -15.09
CA PRO A 162 -5.92 -8.57 -15.61
C PRO A 162 -6.40 -8.74 -17.06
N LEU A 163 -7.26 -7.85 -17.56
CA LEU A 163 -7.85 -7.95 -18.91
C LEU A 163 -6.98 -7.30 -19.98
N GLU A 164 -6.16 -6.34 -19.62
CA GLU A 164 -5.25 -5.66 -20.55
C GLU A 164 -3.92 -6.41 -20.63
N MET A 165 -3.80 -7.30 -21.61
CA MET A 165 -2.57 -8.08 -21.85
C MET A 165 -1.68 -7.42 -22.91
N GLU A 166 -2.25 -6.67 -23.86
CA GLU A 166 -1.54 -6.05 -24.95
C GLU A 166 -0.76 -4.81 -24.48
N GLY A 167 0.53 -4.76 -24.81
CA GLY A 167 1.39 -3.65 -24.39
C GLY A 167 1.72 -3.61 -22.88
N THR A 168 1.59 -4.72 -22.16
CA THR A 168 1.91 -4.80 -20.74
C THR A 168 3.14 -5.67 -20.47
N TYR A 169 3.77 -5.39 -19.32
CA TYR A 169 4.91 -6.13 -18.78
C TYR A 169 4.47 -6.80 -17.47
N PRO A 170 4.06 -8.07 -17.48
CA PRO A 170 3.62 -8.75 -16.27
C PRO A 170 4.74 -8.80 -15.24
N LEU A 171 4.38 -8.64 -13.98
CA LEU A 171 5.33 -8.80 -12.87
C LEU A 171 5.74 -10.27 -12.75
N PRO A 172 7.05 -10.59 -12.77
CA PRO A 172 7.54 -11.93 -12.44
C PRO A 172 7.13 -12.36 -11.03
N GLU A 173 7.00 -13.67 -10.79
CA GLU A 173 6.62 -14.21 -9.47
C GLU A 173 7.53 -13.70 -8.35
N ALA A 174 8.83 -13.64 -8.55
CA ALA A 174 9.79 -13.11 -7.59
C ALA A 174 9.59 -11.63 -7.25
N GLN A 175 8.90 -10.87 -8.09
CA GLN A 175 8.53 -9.47 -7.83
C GLN A 175 7.16 -9.36 -7.15
N LEU A 176 6.26 -10.31 -7.41
CA LEU A 176 4.99 -10.41 -6.70
C LEU A 176 5.18 -10.68 -5.20
N ASP A 177 6.22 -11.41 -4.82
CA ASP A 177 6.58 -11.72 -3.44
C ASP A 177 6.92 -10.48 -2.57
N ARG A 178 7.13 -9.33 -3.19
CA ARG A 178 7.33 -8.05 -2.49
C ARG A 178 6.02 -7.42 -2.01
N PHE A 179 4.89 -7.93 -2.46
CA PHE A 179 3.58 -7.53 -1.97
C PHE A 179 3.14 -8.49 -0.86
N PHE A 180 2.73 -7.94 0.26
CA PHE A 180 2.24 -8.72 1.40
C PHE A 180 0.98 -9.50 1.04
N SER A 181 0.11 -8.90 0.22
CA SER A 181 -1.11 -9.53 -0.26
C SER A 181 -1.47 -9.05 -1.65
N LYS A 182 -2.05 -9.96 -2.45
CA LYS A 182 -2.77 -9.67 -3.68
C LYS A 182 -4.27 -9.77 -3.39
N LEU A 183 -4.98 -8.67 -3.54
CA LEU A 183 -6.41 -8.57 -3.29
C LEU A 183 -7.16 -8.40 -4.62
N ILE A 184 -8.21 -9.20 -4.80
CA ILE A 184 -9.01 -9.19 -6.03
C ILE A 184 -10.25 -8.33 -5.79
N VAL A 185 -10.32 -7.19 -6.48
CA VAL A 185 -11.46 -6.27 -6.43
C VAL A 185 -12.55 -6.79 -7.36
N ARG A 186 -13.66 -7.20 -6.77
CA ARG A 186 -14.82 -7.73 -7.50
C ARG A 186 -15.73 -6.59 -7.95
N PHE A 187 -16.51 -6.87 -8.97
CA PHE A 187 -17.56 -5.95 -9.39
C PHE A 187 -18.64 -5.88 -8.29
N PRO A 188 -19.14 -4.68 -7.95
CA PRO A 188 -20.17 -4.52 -6.93
C PRO A 188 -21.45 -5.27 -7.30
N ASP A 189 -22.15 -5.81 -6.31
CA ASP A 189 -23.47 -6.40 -6.48
C ASP A 189 -24.57 -5.32 -6.64
N LEU A 190 -25.82 -5.73 -6.90
CA LEU A 190 -26.92 -4.79 -7.12
C LEU A 190 -27.16 -3.88 -5.92
N PRO A 191 -27.26 -4.35 -4.65
CA PRO A 191 -27.40 -3.52 -3.48
C PRO A 191 -26.25 -2.54 -3.26
N GLU A 192 -25.02 -2.93 -3.60
CA GLU A 192 -23.85 -2.06 -3.52
C GLU A 192 -23.90 -0.96 -4.59
N LEU A 193 -24.31 -1.30 -5.83
CA LEU A 193 -24.49 -0.34 -6.90
C LEU A 193 -25.56 0.69 -6.60
N GLU A 194 -26.68 0.28 -6.00
CA GLU A 194 -27.74 1.20 -5.54
C GLU A 194 -27.18 2.22 -4.53
N LYS A 195 -26.44 1.74 -3.51
CA LYS A 195 -25.79 2.61 -2.52
C LYS A 195 -24.73 3.53 -3.14
N ILE A 196 -23.96 3.05 -4.14
CA ILE A 196 -23.00 3.87 -4.86
C ILE A 196 -23.72 4.98 -5.62
N LEU A 197 -24.82 4.65 -6.30
CA LEU A 197 -25.62 5.61 -7.04
C LEU A 197 -26.17 6.69 -6.11
N ASP A 198 -26.77 6.30 -4.99
CA ASP A 198 -27.31 7.23 -3.99
C ASP A 198 -26.22 8.20 -3.51
N ARG A 199 -25.04 7.67 -3.11
CA ARG A 199 -23.92 8.49 -2.62
C ARG A 199 -23.29 9.40 -3.68
N THR A 200 -23.38 9.05 -4.96
CA THR A 200 -22.79 9.85 -6.05
C THR A 200 -23.76 10.89 -6.61
N THR A 201 -25.07 10.70 -6.41
CA THR A 201 -26.10 11.64 -6.85
C THR A 201 -26.50 12.65 -5.76
N GLU A 202 -26.12 12.41 -4.50
CA GLU A 202 -26.32 13.38 -3.43
C GLU A 202 -25.47 14.65 -3.62
N ALA A 203 -26.02 15.79 -3.18
CA ALA A 203 -25.36 17.10 -3.31
C ALA A 203 -24.04 17.21 -2.55
N LYS A 204 -23.78 16.34 -1.58
CA LYS A 204 -22.53 16.24 -0.83
C LYS A 204 -22.04 14.80 -0.82
N SER A 205 -20.98 14.53 -1.55
CA SER A 205 -20.29 13.25 -1.46
C SER A 205 -19.63 13.11 -0.08
N PRO A 206 -19.76 11.95 0.60
CA PRO A 206 -19.11 11.70 1.87
C PRO A 206 -17.58 11.79 1.74
N ARG A 207 -16.92 12.34 2.75
CA ARG A 207 -15.45 12.39 2.86
C ARG A 207 -15.04 11.76 4.18
N ALA A 208 -13.91 11.07 4.16
CA ALA A 208 -13.32 10.56 5.40
C ALA A 208 -12.71 11.72 6.20
N GLU A 209 -12.92 11.66 7.51
CA GLU A 209 -12.27 12.54 8.46
C GLU A 209 -11.04 11.86 9.05
N PRO A 210 -9.97 12.59 9.40
CA PRO A 210 -8.81 12.03 10.08
C PRO A 210 -9.21 11.42 11.43
N VAL A 211 -9.00 10.12 11.60
CA VAL A 211 -9.32 9.39 12.84
C VAL A 211 -8.10 8.85 13.56
N LEU A 212 -7.00 8.66 12.85
CA LEU A 212 -5.71 8.23 13.38
C LEU A 212 -4.58 8.98 12.68
N ALA A 213 -3.46 9.15 13.39
CA ALA A 213 -2.22 9.67 12.81
C ALA A 213 -1.28 8.54 12.40
N GLY A 214 -0.33 8.84 11.49
CA GLY A 214 0.64 7.86 11.00
C GLY A 214 1.48 7.20 12.10
N GLU A 215 1.86 7.95 13.14
CA GLU A 215 2.58 7.44 14.30
C GLU A 215 1.80 6.33 15.02
N ARG A 216 0.46 6.41 15.01
CA ARG A 216 -0.37 5.37 15.60
C ARG A 216 -0.32 4.08 14.80
N ILE A 217 -0.25 4.15 13.47
CA ILE A 217 -0.05 2.99 12.60
C ILE A 217 1.30 2.31 12.89
N LEU A 218 2.37 3.09 13.06
CA LEU A 218 3.68 2.56 13.42
C LEU A 218 3.66 1.86 14.78
N ALA A 219 2.99 2.45 15.77
CA ALA A 219 2.82 1.83 17.09
C ALA A 219 2.00 0.53 17.01
N MET A 220 0.94 0.49 16.21
CA MET A 220 0.16 -0.73 15.95
C MET A 220 1.01 -1.81 15.26
N SER A 221 1.84 -1.44 14.31
CA SER A 221 2.77 -2.35 13.63
C SER A 221 3.80 -2.94 14.61
N GLN A 222 4.34 -2.14 15.51
CA GLN A 222 5.26 -2.62 16.54
C GLN A 222 4.57 -3.60 17.51
N LEU A 223 3.34 -3.31 17.91
CA LEU A 223 2.56 -4.18 18.79
C LEU A 223 2.31 -5.56 18.15
N THR A 224 1.98 -5.63 16.86
CA THR A 224 1.74 -6.91 16.19
C THR A 224 2.94 -7.85 16.26
N ARG A 225 4.16 -7.31 16.23
CA ARG A 225 5.41 -8.10 16.33
C ARG A 225 5.69 -8.61 17.74
N GLN A 226 5.04 -8.05 18.76
CA GLN A 226 5.22 -8.43 20.17
C GLN A 226 4.21 -9.50 20.62
N ILE A 227 3.17 -9.77 19.83
CA ILE A 227 2.16 -10.76 20.17
C ILE A 227 2.76 -12.17 20.06
N PRO A 228 2.80 -12.95 21.15
CA PRO A 228 3.32 -14.30 21.11
C PRO A 228 2.39 -15.22 20.30
N ILE A 229 2.99 -16.09 19.50
CA ILE A 229 2.26 -17.11 18.74
C ILE A 229 2.54 -18.45 19.41
N ALA A 230 1.47 -19.18 19.77
CA ALA A 230 1.59 -20.52 20.27
C ALA A 230 2.32 -21.44 19.29
N ASP A 231 3.15 -22.35 19.79
CA ASP A 231 3.99 -23.21 18.97
C ASP A 231 3.19 -24.06 17.96
N ASP A 232 2.02 -24.54 18.34
CA ASP A 232 1.17 -25.33 17.44
C ASP A 232 0.63 -24.49 16.28
N VAL A 233 0.25 -23.23 16.54
CA VAL A 233 -0.21 -22.29 15.51
C VAL A 233 0.93 -21.94 14.58
N ARG A 234 2.13 -21.71 15.13
CA ARG A 234 3.34 -21.46 14.34
C ARG A 234 3.69 -22.63 13.44
N ARG A 235 3.68 -23.87 13.99
CA ARG A 235 3.91 -25.11 13.22
C ARG A 235 2.88 -25.31 12.13
N TYR A 236 1.61 -25.05 12.43
CA TYR A 236 0.53 -25.12 11.45
C TYR A 236 0.78 -24.14 10.28
N GLY A 237 1.09 -22.90 10.57
CA GLY A 237 1.42 -21.89 9.53
C GLY A 237 2.60 -22.32 8.66
N ILE A 238 3.70 -22.81 9.27
CA ILE A 238 4.86 -23.33 8.54
C ILE A 238 4.46 -24.53 7.67
N SER A 239 3.64 -25.45 8.18
CA SER A 239 3.18 -26.61 7.42
C SER A 239 2.35 -26.23 6.20
N LEU A 240 1.50 -25.20 6.31
CA LEU A 240 0.76 -24.66 5.17
C LEU A 240 1.72 -24.14 4.08
N VAL A 241 2.72 -23.33 4.46
CA VAL A 241 3.72 -22.82 3.52
C VAL A 241 4.48 -23.98 2.86
N LEU A 242 4.96 -24.94 3.63
CA LEU A 242 5.65 -26.11 3.09
C LEU A 242 4.76 -26.93 2.14
N ALA A 243 3.43 -26.98 2.38
CA ALA A 243 2.52 -27.68 1.51
C ALA A 243 2.36 -27.01 0.13
N THR A 244 2.63 -25.73 0.01
CA THR A 244 2.60 -25.00 -1.28
C THR A 244 3.88 -25.16 -2.10
N ILE A 245 4.98 -25.60 -1.47
CA ILE A 245 6.25 -25.81 -2.15
C ILE A 245 6.18 -27.12 -2.98
N PRO A 246 6.60 -27.11 -4.27
CA PRO A 246 6.68 -28.33 -5.07
C PRO A 246 7.49 -29.44 -4.36
N ILE A 247 7.03 -30.68 -4.49
CA ILE A 247 7.64 -31.83 -3.76
C ILE A 247 9.15 -31.95 -4.05
N THR A 248 9.58 -31.59 -5.26
CA THR A 248 10.98 -31.63 -5.68
C THR A 248 11.87 -30.60 -4.97
N MET A 249 11.30 -29.58 -4.33
CA MET A 249 11.99 -28.50 -3.62
C MET A 249 11.81 -28.57 -2.11
N ARG A 250 11.09 -29.56 -1.59
CA ARG A 250 10.89 -29.70 -0.14
C ARG A 250 12.17 -30.18 0.53
N PRO A 251 12.54 -29.61 1.70
CA PRO A 251 13.64 -30.15 2.47
C PRO A 251 13.37 -31.60 2.86
N PRO A 252 14.40 -32.44 3.02
CA PRO A 252 14.24 -33.78 3.55
C PRO A 252 13.59 -33.72 4.94
N MET A 253 12.62 -34.62 5.21
CA MET A 253 11.95 -34.73 6.50
C MET A 253 12.93 -35.23 7.58
#